data_1bfa6b115939ddec7edbb4335e9daf41
#
_entry.id   1bfa6b115939ddec7edbb4335e9daf41
#
_cell.length_a   1.000
_cell.length_b   1.000
_cell.length_c   1.000
_cell.angle_alpha   90.00
_cell.angle_beta   90.00
_cell.angle_gamma   90.00
#
_symmetry.space_group_name_H-M   'P 1'
#
loop_
_entity.id
_entity.type
_entity.pdbx_description
1 polymer ?
#
loop_
_entity_poly.entity_id
_entity_poly.type
_entity_poly.pdbx_seq_one_letter_code
_entity_poly.pdbx_strand_id
1 'polypeptide(L)'
;MLYTITLIKEIELFDINSIINHGEQGWTIVQIDDYHSDVVFVRKSFEVEMASELEVMRYAEALQDMTFGKVFLLEAEAKGITILKNKDHCEWEMHRDGKTFRYDMNYHLFEEVKEVNNT
;
A
#
# COMPACT_ATOMS: atom_id res chain seq x y z
N MET A 1 2.98 17.24 6.27
CA MET A 1 1.87 16.99 5.32
C MET A 1 1.06 15.80 5.78
N LEU A 2 -0.24 15.89 5.68
CA LEU A 2 -1.15 14.82 6.10
C LEU A 2 -1.30 13.79 4.99
N TYR A 3 -0.97 12.56 5.30
CA TYR A 3 -1.11 11.42 4.38
C TYR A 3 -2.23 10.49 4.84
N THR A 4 -2.99 9.97 3.90
CA THR A 4 -3.91 8.86 4.11
C THR A 4 -3.21 7.57 3.74
N ILE A 5 -3.02 6.69 4.70
CA ILE A 5 -2.39 5.39 4.48
C ILE A 5 -3.47 4.33 4.34
N THR A 6 -3.37 3.55 3.28
CA THR A 6 -4.31 2.46 2.99
C THR A 6 -3.54 1.16 2.88
N LEU A 7 -3.98 0.15 3.61
CA LEU A 7 -3.49 -1.21 3.50
C LEU A 7 -4.62 -2.10 2.98
N ILE A 8 -4.28 -2.93 2.01
CA ILE A 8 -5.18 -3.98 1.54
C ILE A 8 -4.45 -5.31 1.70
N LYS A 9 -5.12 -6.28 2.33
CA LYS A 9 -4.55 -7.62 2.47
C LYS A 9 -5.55 -8.70 2.10
N GLU A 10 -5.02 -9.87 1.75
CA GLU A 10 -5.79 -11.07 1.46
C GLU A 10 -6.03 -11.85 2.74
N ILE A 11 -7.26 -12.29 2.96
CA ILE A 11 -7.60 -13.25 4.02
C ILE A 11 -8.40 -14.40 3.45
N GLU A 12 -8.32 -15.56 4.08
CA GLU A 12 -9.05 -16.74 3.64
C GLU A 12 -10.49 -16.71 4.12
N LEU A 13 -11.43 -16.97 3.20
CA LEU A 13 -12.87 -16.82 3.42
C LEU A 13 -13.45 -17.85 4.40
N PHE A 14 -12.84 -19.02 4.49
CA PHE A 14 -13.35 -20.09 5.35
C PHE A 14 -12.98 -19.90 6.83
N ASP A 15 -12.20 -18.89 7.16
CA ASP A 15 -11.93 -18.54 8.55
C ASP A 15 -12.82 -17.37 8.99
N ILE A 16 -14.07 -17.69 9.36
CA ILE A 16 -15.06 -16.70 9.80
C ILE A 16 -14.57 -15.92 11.02
N ASN A 17 -13.88 -16.59 11.95
CA ASN A 17 -13.37 -15.93 13.15
C ASN A 17 -12.31 -14.90 12.78
N SER A 18 -11.46 -15.21 11.82
CA SER A 18 -10.47 -14.24 11.31
C SER A 18 -11.14 -13.02 10.69
N ILE A 19 -12.22 -13.22 9.91
CA ILE A 19 -12.98 -12.14 9.29
C ILE A 19 -13.60 -11.24 10.37
N ILE A 20 -14.23 -11.82 11.39
CA ILE A 20 -14.83 -11.09 12.48
C ILE A 20 -13.78 -10.28 13.25
N ASN A 21 -12.65 -10.91 13.57
CA ASN A 21 -11.55 -10.25 14.27
C ASN A 21 -10.97 -9.07 13.48
N HIS A 22 -10.85 -9.21 12.16
CA HIS A 22 -10.42 -8.12 11.29
C HIS A 22 -11.40 -6.96 11.31
N GLY A 23 -12.72 -7.26 11.28
CA GLY A 23 -13.75 -6.24 11.40
C GLY A 23 -13.67 -5.47 12.72
N GLU A 24 -13.42 -6.15 13.83
CA GLU A 24 -13.24 -5.54 15.14
C GLU A 24 -11.99 -4.64 15.21
N GLN A 25 -10.96 -4.94 14.41
CA GLN A 25 -9.74 -4.15 14.29
C GLN A 25 -9.85 -3.02 13.28
N GLY A 26 -11.02 -2.79 12.70
CA GLY A 26 -11.27 -1.71 11.76
C GLY A 26 -11.02 -2.02 10.29
N TRP A 27 -10.90 -3.31 9.94
CA TRP A 27 -10.79 -3.73 8.55
C TRP A 27 -12.18 -3.84 7.89
N THR A 28 -12.26 -3.43 6.64
CA THR A 28 -13.50 -3.46 5.84
C THR A 28 -13.31 -4.36 4.63
N ILE A 29 -14.29 -5.21 4.33
CA ILE A 29 -14.26 -6.03 3.12
C ILE A 29 -14.38 -5.11 1.90
N VAL A 30 -13.44 -5.23 0.96
CA VAL A 30 -13.40 -4.39 -0.24
C VAL A 30 -13.94 -5.13 -1.45
N GLN A 31 -13.53 -6.38 -1.61
CA GLN A 31 -13.90 -7.17 -2.79
C GLN A 31 -13.85 -8.65 -2.46
N ILE A 32 -14.83 -9.39 -3.02
CA ILE A 32 -14.79 -10.84 -3.08
C ILE A 32 -14.44 -11.20 -4.52
N ASP A 33 -13.34 -11.91 -4.70
CA ASP A 33 -12.91 -12.35 -6.01
C ASP A 33 -13.69 -13.60 -6.43
N ASP A 34 -14.52 -13.46 -7.46
CA ASP A 34 -15.34 -14.57 -7.96
C ASP A 34 -14.50 -15.70 -8.56
N TYR A 35 -13.29 -15.41 -9.00
CA TYR A 35 -12.36 -16.42 -9.56
C TYR A 35 -11.63 -17.20 -8.47
N HIS A 36 -11.45 -16.59 -7.31
CA HIS A 36 -10.83 -17.20 -6.14
C HIS A 36 -11.80 -17.08 -4.97
N SER A 37 -12.81 -17.93 -4.96
CA SER A 37 -13.91 -17.86 -3.99
C SER A 37 -13.48 -18.11 -2.54
N ASP A 38 -12.23 -18.50 -2.32
CA ASP A 38 -11.66 -18.76 -1.01
C ASP A 38 -10.87 -17.58 -0.42
N VAL A 39 -10.79 -16.44 -1.14
CA VAL A 39 -10.02 -15.26 -0.73
C VAL A 39 -10.89 -14.03 -0.70
N VAL A 40 -10.70 -13.21 0.34
CA VAL A 40 -11.34 -11.90 0.50
C VAL A 40 -10.27 -10.85 0.69
N PHE A 41 -10.47 -9.67 0.10
CA PHE A 41 -9.63 -8.52 0.34
C PHE A 41 -10.25 -7.63 1.40
N VAL A 42 -9.47 -7.26 2.39
CA VAL A 42 -9.86 -6.32 3.45
C VAL A 42 -8.97 -5.09 3.43
N ARG A 43 -9.57 -3.94 3.69
CA ARG A 43 -8.91 -2.64 3.65
C ARG A 43 -8.98 -1.96 5.00
N LYS A 44 -7.88 -1.30 5.36
CA LYS A 44 -7.83 -0.39 6.49
C LYS A 44 -7.18 0.91 6.05
N SER A 45 -7.79 2.04 6.40
CA SER A 45 -7.27 3.37 6.09
C SER A 45 -7.23 4.25 7.33
N PHE A 46 -6.20 5.09 7.42
CA PHE A 46 -6.06 6.06 8.52
C PHE A 46 -5.14 7.20 8.07
N GLU A 47 -5.18 8.31 8.82
CA GLU A 47 -4.41 9.50 8.52
C GLU A 47 -3.22 9.65 9.46
N VAL A 48 -2.07 10.07 8.91
CA VAL A 48 -0.85 10.37 9.67
C VAL A 48 -0.18 11.62 9.15
N GLU A 49 0.40 12.39 10.06
CA GLU A 49 1.22 13.54 9.72
C GLU A 49 2.67 13.11 9.56
N MET A 50 3.28 13.41 8.41
CA MET A 50 4.65 13.03 8.10
C MET A 50 5.40 14.20 7.45
N ALA A 51 6.71 14.27 7.71
CA ALA A 51 7.55 15.37 7.23
C ALA A 51 8.05 15.15 5.80
N SER A 52 8.19 13.89 5.35
CA SER A 52 8.75 13.59 4.03
C SER A 52 8.20 12.27 3.48
N GLU A 53 8.39 12.07 2.18
CA GLU A 53 8.00 10.84 1.49
C GLU A 53 8.77 9.62 2.00
N LEU A 54 10.04 9.79 2.34
CA LEU A 54 10.87 8.71 2.91
C LEU A 54 10.37 8.29 4.29
N GLU A 55 9.94 9.24 5.10
CA GLU A 55 9.37 8.95 6.41
C GLU A 55 8.07 8.15 6.29
N VAL A 56 7.22 8.53 5.34
CA VAL A 56 5.98 7.81 5.03
C VAL A 56 6.28 6.37 4.60
N MET A 57 7.23 6.20 3.69
CA MET A 57 7.63 4.89 3.19
C MET A 57 8.12 3.97 4.32
N ARG A 58 8.98 4.49 5.20
CA ARG A 58 9.50 3.72 6.34
C ARG A 58 8.40 3.34 7.32
N TYR A 59 7.47 4.26 7.57
CA TYR A 59 6.33 3.99 8.43
C TYR A 59 5.42 2.90 7.84
N ALA A 60 5.14 2.97 6.56
CA ALA A 60 4.32 1.98 5.86
C ALA A 60 4.98 0.60 5.85
N GLU A 61 6.30 0.52 5.66
CA GLU A 61 7.04 -0.75 5.75
C GLU A 61 6.96 -1.36 7.16
N ALA A 62 7.08 -0.54 8.19
CA ALA A 62 6.93 -0.99 9.56
C ALA A 62 5.52 -1.54 9.81
N LEU A 63 4.49 -0.90 9.28
CA LEU A 63 3.12 -1.38 9.37
C LEU A 63 2.95 -2.72 8.65
N GLN A 64 3.58 -2.90 7.49
CA GLN A 64 3.54 -4.16 6.76
C GLN A 64 4.12 -5.29 7.60
N ASP A 65 5.27 -5.06 8.24
CA ASP A 65 5.94 -6.05 9.09
C ASP A 65 5.11 -6.41 10.32
N MET A 66 4.32 -5.47 10.82
CA MET A 66 3.45 -5.67 11.98
C MET A 66 2.09 -6.29 11.63
N THR A 67 1.74 -6.37 10.35
CA THR A 67 0.45 -6.87 9.90
C THR A 67 0.53 -8.35 9.59
N PHE A 68 -0.31 -9.15 10.25
CA PHE A 68 -0.44 -10.56 9.95
C PHE A 68 -1.15 -10.78 8.62
N GLY A 69 -0.63 -11.72 7.82
CA GLY A 69 -1.21 -12.08 6.55
C GLY A 69 -0.48 -11.44 5.37
N LYS A 70 -1.05 -11.64 4.20
CA LYS A 70 -0.43 -11.24 2.93
C LYS A 70 -0.91 -9.86 2.53
N VAL A 71 -0.06 -8.87 2.68
CA VAL A 71 -0.35 -7.52 2.24
C VAL A 71 -0.30 -7.46 0.72
N PHE A 72 -1.41 -7.04 0.12
CA PHE A 72 -1.57 -6.90 -1.32
C PHE A 72 -1.16 -5.51 -1.80
N LEU A 73 -1.52 -4.48 -1.05
CA LEU A 73 -1.24 -3.09 -1.40
C LEU A 73 -0.98 -2.26 -0.15
N LEU A 74 0.08 -1.48 -0.23
CA LEU A 74 0.35 -0.36 0.67
C LEU A 74 0.34 0.92 -0.15
N GLU A 75 -0.49 1.87 0.25
CA GLU A 75 -0.61 3.15 -0.43
C GLU A 75 -0.64 4.28 0.59
N ALA A 76 0.12 5.34 0.30
CA ALA A 76 0.06 6.58 1.07
C ALA A 76 -0.27 7.71 0.11
N GLU A 77 -1.32 8.45 0.40
CA GLU A 77 -1.80 9.53 -0.47
C GLU A 77 -1.85 10.85 0.29
N ALA A 78 -1.30 11.88 -0.33
CA ALA A 78 -1.44 13.27 0.08
C ALA A 78 -1.78 14.09 -1.15
N LYS A 79 -2.09 15.36 -0.98
CA LYS A 79 -2.47 16.24 -2.09
C LYS A 79 -1.40 16.23 -3.19
N GLY A 80 -1.74 15.67 -4.36
CA GLY A 80 -0.85 15.58 -5.51
C GLY A 80 0.25 14.54 -5.45
N ILE A 81 0.30 13.74 -4.38
CA ILE A 81 1.34 12.72 -4.18
C ILE A 81 0.70 11.38 -3.84
N THR A 82 1.13 10.32 -4.52
CA THR A 82 0.76 8.95 -4.20
C THR A 82 2.02 8.10 -4.11
N ILE A 83 2.21 7.41 -3.00
CA ILE A 83 3.35 6.50 -2.78
C ILE A 83 2.77 5.10 -2.57
N LEU A 84 3.19 4.14 -3.37
CA LEU A 84 2.59 2.82 -3.32
C LEU A 84 3.59 1.68 -3.51
N LYS A 85 3.24 0.53 -2.95
CA LYS A 85 3.93 -0.74 -3.15
C LYS A 85 2.86 -1.82 -3.23
N ASN A 86 2.82 -2.56 -4.31
CA ASN A 86 1.86 -3.65 -4.47
C ASN A 86 2.55 -5.01 -4.51
N LYS A 87 1.75 -6.07 -4.46
CA LYS A 87 2.22 -7.46 -4.45
C LYS A 87 3.11 -7.81 -5.64
N ASP A 88 2.80 -7.25 -6.80
CA ASP A 88 3.48 -7.59 -8.06
C ASP A 88 4.76 -6.77 -8.25
N HIS A 89 4.88 -5.66 -7.54
CA HIS A 89 6.03 -4.77 -7.58
C HIS A 89 6.68 -4.71 -6.20
N CYS A 90 7.83 -5.34 -6.04
CA CYS A 90 8.56 -5.33 -4.77
C CYS A 90 9.21 -3.98 -4.45
N GLU A 91 9.02 -2.98 -5.32
CA GLU A 91 9.61 -1.66 -5.21
C GLU A 91 8.57 -0.60 -4.88
N TRP A 92 8.99 0.41 -4.13
CA TRP A 92 8.18 1.59 -3.88
C TRP A 92 8.15 2.49 -5.10
N GLU A 93 6.96 2.99 -5.43
CA GLU A 93 6.72 3.89 -6.53
C GLU A 93 6.01 5.14 -6.02
N MET A 94 6.37 6.29 -6.55
CA MET A 94 5.73 7.56 -6.20
C MET A 94 5.23 8.24 -7.46
N HIS A 95 4.03 8.78 -7.40
CA HIS A 95 3.44 9.62 -8.45
C HIS A 95 3.24 11.01 -7.88
N ARG A 96 3.83 12.01 -8.52
CA ARG A 96 3.72 13.40 -8.13
C ARG A 96 3.71 14.29 -9.37
N ASP A 97 2.71 15.16 -9.48
CA ASP A 97 2.56 16.13 -10.58
C ASP A 97 2.64 15.50 -11.97
N GLY A 98 2.01 14.34 -12.14
CA GLY A 98 2.00 13.60 -13.40
C GLY A 98 3.28 12.86 -13.73
N LYS A 99 4.26 12.88 -12.83
CA LYS A 99 5.54 12.19 -12.99
C LYS A 99 5.59 10.94 -12.14
N THR A 100 6.34 9.94 -12.61
CA THR A 100 6.56 8.68 -11.90
C THR A 100 7.99 8.62 -11.38
N PHE A 101 8.12 8.21 -10.12
CA PHE A 101 9.41 8.06 -9.44
C PHE A 101 9.50 6.65 -8.89
N ARG A 102 10.73 6.08 -8.88
CA ARG A 102 11.01 4.80 -8.23
C ARG A 102 12.02 5.01 -7.12
N TYR A 103 11.86 4.26 -6.03
CA TYR A 103 12.79 4.32 -4.92
C TYR A 103 14.09 3.61 -5.28
N ASP A 104 15.20 4.33 -5.13
CA ASP A 104 16.54 3.77 -5.31
C ASP A 104 17.11 3.40 -3.94
N MET A 105 17.30 2.11 -3.71
CA MET A 105 17.81 1.57 -2.44
C MET A 105 19.27 1.96 -2.19
N ASN A 106 20.04 2.19 -3.25
CA ASN A 106 21.44 2.53 -3.13
C ASN A 106 21.66 3.97 -2.65
N TYR A 107 20.81 4.89 -3.10
CA TYR A 107 20.91 6.31 -2.78
C TYR A 107 19.86 6.78 -1.78
N HIS A 108 18.94 5.90 -1.36
CA HIS A 108 17.85 6.20 -0.41
C HIS A 108 17.01 7.41 -0.82
N LEU A 109 16.66 7.48 -2.10
CA LEU A 109 15.83 8.55 -2.66
C LEU A 109 14.92 8.04 -3.76
N PHE A 110 13.88 8.83 -4.07
CA PHE A 110 13.04 8.58 -5.21
C PHE A 110 13.64 9.26 -6.44
N GLU A 111 13.80 8.50 -7.52
CA GLU A 111 14.36 8.96 -8.77
C GLU A 111 13.30 8.93 -9.86
N GLU A 112 13.20 10.02 -10.63
CA GLU A 112 12.24 10.12 -11.73
C GLU A 112 12.52 9.09 -12.79
N VAL A 113 11.48 8.35 -13.19
CA VAL A 113 11.55 7.40 -14.31
C VAL A 113 11.34 8.20 -15.58
N LYS A 114 12.39 8.34 -16.39
CA LYS A 114 12.29 8.97 -17.68
C LYS A 114 11.93 7.91 -18.73
N GLU A 115 10.81 8.10 -19.38
CA GLU A 115 10.48 7.27 -20.53
C GLU A 115 11.46 7.57 -21.66
N VAL A 116 12.20 6.53 -22.08
CA VAL A 116 13.00 6.61 -23.28
C VAL A 116 12.04 6.49 -24.46
N ASN A 117 11.69 7.63 -25.04
CA ASN A 117 10.85 7.67 -26.22
C ASN A 117 11.72 7.30 -27.44
N ASN A 118 11.74 6.02 -27.77
CA ASN A 118 12.38 5.53 -28.98
C ASN A 118 11.42 5.71 -30.17
N THR A 119 11.33 6.91 -30.62
CA THR A 119 10.68 7.16 -31.92
C THR A 119 11.74 7.29 -33.01
#